data_87001b6d85db8e0cdba380ebaa67bee6
#
_entry.id   87001b6d85db8e0cdba380ebaa67bee6
#
_cell.length_a   1.000
_cell.length_b   1.000
_cell.length_c   1.000
_cell.angle_alpha   90.00
_cell.angle_beta   90.00
_cell.angle_gamma   90.00
#
_symmetry.space_group_name_H-M   'P 1'
#
loop_
_entity.id
_entity.type
_entity.pdbx_description
1 polymer ?
#
loop_
_entity_poly.entity_id
_entity_poly.type
_entity_poly.pdbx_seq_one_letter_code
_entity_poly.pdbx_strand_id
1 'polypeptide(L)'
;TARLANYFANNSNNLFGLYDAFTGGAFQRATVFALGIMPYISASIIIQLMGSVIPRIQQLKKEGAEGQAKINQWTRYFTVVLAAFQSWAIAVWLGSMTVNAFGQKLPVVIDDFNTDAGIWGFRLLTCLTLTTGTVFIMWLGEQINQRGIGNGISLIIFIGIISTCLLYTSDAADDGLS
;
A
#
# COMPACT_ATOMS: atom_id res chain seq x y z
N THR A 1 8.15 -12.10 9.55
CA THR A 1 7.96 -12.09 8.08
C THR A 1 7.59 -13.48 7.56
N ALA A 2 8.34 -14.55 7.90
CA ALA A 2 8.05 -15.94 7.44
C ALA A 2 6.64 -16.43 7.84
N ARG A 3 6.13 -16.05 9.01
CA ARG A 3 4.80 -16.43 9.49
C ARG A 3 3.66 -15.82 8.66
N LEU A 4 3.80 -14.55 8.28
CA LEU A 4 2.84 -13.86 7.40
C LEU A 4 2.87 -14.46 5.99
N ALA A 5 4.05 -14.74 5.45
CA ALA A 5 4.18 -15.37 4.14
C ALA A 5 3.45 -16.71 4.07
N ASN A 6 3.58 -17.57 5.09
CA ASN A 6 2.86 -18.85 5.16
C ASN A 6 1.34 -18.68 5.28
N TYR A 7 0.86 -17.65 6.01
CA TYR A 7 -0.57 -17.35 6.11
C TYR A 7 -1.16 -16.96 4.76
N PHE A 8 -0.46 -16.10 4.02
CA PHE A 8 -0.90 -15.63 2.71
C PHE A 8 -0.77 -16.70 1.63
N ALA A 9 0.26 -17.56 1.67
CA ALA A 9 0.41 -18.67 0.75
C ALA A 9 -0.76 -19.66 0.83
N ASN A 10 -1.28 -19.91 2.04
CA ASN A 10 -2.44 -20.79 2.24
C ASN A 10 -3.78 -20.13 1.87
N ASN A 11 -3.83 -18.80 1.76
CA ASN A 11 -5.05 -18.02 1.45
C ASN A 11 -4.90 -17.20 0.17
N SER A 12 -4.04 -17.60 -0.76
CA SER A 12 -3.71 -16.87 -2.00
C SER A 12 -4.89 -16.61 -2.96
N ASN A 13 -6.00 -17.33 -2.80
CA ASN A 13 -7.21 -17.13 -3.61
C ASN A 13 -8.13 -15.99 -3.14
N ASN A 14 -7.70 -15.20 -2.15
CA ASN A 14 -8.47 -14.11 -1.57
C ASN A 14 -8.02 -12.75 -2.14
N LEU A 15 -8.84 -11.71 -1.89
CA LEU A 15 -8.55 -10.30 -2.24
C LEU A 15 -7.15 -9.82 -1.79
N PHE A 16 -6.60 -10.40 -0.73
CA PHE A 16 -5.25 -10.12 -0.25
C PHE A 16 -4.14 -10.53 -1.23
N GLY A 17 -4.31 -11.65 -1.96
CA GLY A 17 -3.36 -12.06 -3.00
C GLY A 17 -3.34 -11.07 -4.16
N LEU A 18 -4.51 -10.57 -4.56
CA LEU A 18 -4.60 -9.51 -5.58
C LEU A 18 -3.94 -8.20 -5.10
N TYR A 19 -4.19 -7.80 -3.85
CA TYR A 19 -3.56 -6.63 -3.25
C TYR A 19 -2.04 -6.76 -3.22
N ASP A 20 -1.52 -7.92 -2.83
CA ASP A 20 -0.10 -8.19 -2.77
C ASP A 20 0.57 -8.14 -4.16
N ALA A 21 -0.13 -8.59 -5.21
CA ALA A 21 0.34 -8.48 -6.59
C ALA A 21 0.52 -7.01 -7.02
N PHE A 22 -0.38 -6.10 -6.63
CA PHE A 22 -0.25 -4.67 -6.91
C PHE A 22 0.90 -4.00 -6.14
N THR A 23 1.23 -4.52 -4.96
CA THR A 23 2.33 -4.01 -4.14
C THR A 23 3.67 -4.70 -4.41
N GLY A 24 3.73 -5.61 -5.39
CA GLY A 24 4.95 -6.33 -5.75
C GLY A 24 5.48 -7.27 -4.66
N GLY A 25 4.58 -7.91 -3.88
CA GLY A 25 4.95 -8.79 -2.78
C GLY A 25 5.37 -8.08 -1.49
N ALA A 26 5.22 -6.75 -1.43
CA ALA A 26 5.62 -5.95 -0.27
C ALA A 26 4.74 -6.22 0.95
N PHE A 27 3.47 -6.58 0.75
CA PHE A 27 2.53 -6.83 1.82
C PHE A 27 2.85 -8.13 2.60
N GLN A 28 3.17 -9.23 1.90
CA GLN A 28 3.57 -10.50 2.52
C GLN A 28 4.85 -10.36 3.35
N ARG A 29 5.75 -9.48 2.91
CA ARG A 29 7.04 -9.24 3.58
C ARG A 29 6.93 -8.22 4.72
N ALA A 30 5.72 -7.66 4.97
CA ALA A 30 5.47 -6.62 5.97
C ALA A 30 6.49 -5.46 5.88
N THR A 31 6.76 -5.00 4.66
CA THR A 31 7.70 -3.92 4.41
C THR A 31 7.05 -2.56 4.66
N VAL A 32 7.88 -1.52 4.78
CA VAL A 32 7.42 -0.12 4.88
C VAL A 32 6.53 0.29 3.70
N PHE A 33 6.68 -0.39 2.56
CA PHE A 33 5.90 -0.16 1.34
C PHE A 33 4.68 -1.09 1.20
N ALA A 34 4.25 -1.76 2.28
CA ALA A 34 3.15 -2.74 2.23
C ALA A 34 1.82 -2.15 1.73
N LEU A 35 1.51 -0.88 2.05
CA LEU A 35 0.36 -0.19 1.47
C LEU A 35 0.56 0.16 -0.02
N GLY A 36 1.81 0.26 -0.48
CA GLY A 36 2.13 0.64 -1.86
C GLY A 36 1.52 1.98 -2.25
N ILE A 37 1.02 2.05 -3.48
CA ILE A 37 0.40 3.25 -4.07
C ILE A 37 -1.14 3.26 -3.93
N MET A 38 -1.73 2.21 -3.34
CA MET A 38 -3.20 2.05 -3.26
C MET A 38 -3.94 3.23 -2.60
N PRO A 39 -3.47 3.82 -1.47
CA PRO A 39 -4.12 5.00 -0.89
C PRO A 39 -4.17 6.18 -1.85
N TYR A 40 -3.12 6.37 -2.64
CA TYR A 40 -3.05 7.44 -3.63
C TYR A 40 -4.03 7.22 -4.80
N ILE A 41 -4.13 5.98 -5.30
CA ILE A 41 -5.09 5.64 -6.36
C ILE A 41 -6.51 5.91 -5.88
N SER A 42 -6.85 5.45 -4.68
CA SER A 42 -8.17 5.68 -4.07
C SER A 42 -8.47 7.17 -3.91
N ALA A 43 -7.52 7.94 -3.39
CA ALA A 43 -7.64 9.40 -3.24
C ALA A 43 -7.85 10.09 -4.60
N SER A 44 -7.08 9.70 -5.61
CA SER A 44 -7.16 10.26 -6.96
C SER A 44 -8.52 10.00 -7.60
N ILE A 45 -9.04 8.78 -7.50
CA ILE A 45 -10.35 8.40 -8.02
C ILE A 45 -11.44 9.19 -7.30
N ILE A 46 -11.40 9.28 -5.98
CA ILE A 46 -12.39 10.03 -5.19
C ILE A 46 -12.41 11.50 -5.61
N ILE A 47 -11.25 12.15 -5.74
CA ILE A 47 -11.17 13.55 -6.16
C ILE A 47 -11.63 13.74 -7.60
N GLN A 48 -11.34 12.79 -8.49
CA GLN A 48 -11.85 12.84 -9.86
C GLN A 48 -13.38 12.75 -9.92
N LEU A 49 -13.97 11.84 -9.11
CA LEU A 49 -15.43 11.71 -9.01
C LEU A 49 -16.06 12.93 -8.34
N MET A 50 -15.46 13.46 -7.28
CA MET A 50 -15.90 14.70 -6.66
C MET A 50 -15.83 15.88 -7.64
N GLY A 51 -14.87 15.86 -8.56
CA GLY A 51 -14.76 16.83 -9.63
C GLY A 51 -15.93 16.84 -10.62
N SER A 52 -16.73 15.77 -10.70
CA SER A 52 -17.96 15.74 -11.52
C SER A 52 -19.19 16.22 -10.76
N VAL A 53 -19.19 16.09 -9.42
CA VAL A 53 -20.35 16.39 -8.57
C VAL A 53 -20.27 17.81 -7.98
N ILE A 54 -19.07 18.25 -7.59
CA ILE A 54 -18.88 19.52 -6.90
C ILE A 54 -18.53 20.64 -7.89
N PRO A 55 -19.40 21.68 -8.04
CA PRO A 55 -19.18 22.76 -9.03
C PRO A 55 -17.87 23.52 -8.84
N ARG A 56 -17.40 23.67 -7.58
CA ARG A 56 -16.14 24.34 -7.27
C ARG A 56 -14.94 23.61 -7.86
N ILE A 57 -14.92 22.27 -7.81
CA ILE A 57 -13.82 21.46 -8.37
C ILE A 57 -13.89 21.46 -9.90
N GLN A 58 -15.10 21.52 -10.46
CA GLN A 58 -15.28 21.69 -11.91
C GLN A 58 -14.71 23.02 -12.41
N GLN A 59 -14.90 24.09 -11.65
CA GLN A 59 -14.33 25.41 -11.97
C GLN A 59 -12.80 25.36 -11.93
N LEU A 60 -12.21 24.73 -10.89
CA LEU A 60 -10.76 24.52 -10.81
C LEU A 60 -10.21 23.74 -12.02
N LYS A 61 -10.93 22.71 -12.49
CA LYS A 61 -10.54 21.97 -13.71
C LYS A 61 -10.54 22.84 -14.96
N LYS A 62 -11.42 23.84 -15.03
CA LYS A 62 -11.50 24.79 -16.16
C LYS A 62 -10.42 25.88 -16.11
N GLU A 63 -9.83 26.12 -14.95
CA GLU A 63 -8.71 27.08 -14.75
C GLU A 63 -7.37 26.60 -15.37
N GLY A 64 -7.35 25.41 -15.98
CA GLY A 64 -6.17 24.89 -16.68
C GLY A 64 -5.07 24.41 -15.75
N ALA A 65 -3.80 24.76 -16.04
CA ALA A 65 -2.64 24.23 -15.35
C ALA A 65 -2.61 24.60 -13.85
N GLU A 66 -3.04 25.80 -13.49
CA GLU A 66 -3.07 26.28 -12.11
C GLU A 66 -4.12 25.53 -11.26
N GLY A 67 -5.29 25.33 -11.82
CA GLY A 67 -6.35 24.55 -11.18
C GLY A 67 -5.95 23.07 -10.99
N GLN A 68 -5.26 22.49 -11.98
CA GLN A 68 -4.74 21.13 -11.88
C GLN A 68 -3.67 21.00 -10.78
N ALA A 69 -2.81 22.00 -10.60
CA ALA A 69 -1.83 21.99 -9.51
C ALA A 69 -2.52 21.99 -8.14
N LYS A 70 -3.58 22.78 -7.96
CA LYS A 70 -4.39 22.79 -6.72
C LYS A 70 -5.07 21.44 -6.47
N ILE A 71 -5.65 20.82 -7.51
CA ILE A 71 -6.27 19.49 -7.41
C ILE A 71 -5.23 18.45 -6.99
N ASN A 72 -4.03 18.47 -7.55
CA ASN A 72 -2.95 17.57 -7.18
C ASN A 72 -2.52 17.75 -5.71
N GLN A 73 -2.45 18.99 -5.22
CA GLN A 73 -2.18 19.25 -3.80
C GLN A 73 -3.27 18.67 -2.88
N TRP A 74 -4.54 18.84 -3.22
CA TRP A 74 -5.65 18.25 -2.47
C TRP A 74 -5.59 16.73 -2.47
N THR A 75 -5.27 16.12 -3.60
CA THR A 75 -5.06 14.67 -3.72
C THR A 75 -3.96 14.19 -2.77
N ARG A 76 -2.85 14.92 -2.67
CA ARG A 76 -1.76 14.57 -1.74
C ARG A 76 -2.21 14.57 -0.28
N TYR A 77 -2.84 15.65 0.19
CA TYR A 77 -3.32 15.73 1.57
C TYR A 77 -4.32 14.61 1.86
N PHE A 78 -5.25 14.38 0.96
CA PHE A 78 -6.24 13.32 1.11
C PHE A 78 -5.61 11.93 1.11
N THR A 79 -4.59 11.71 0.31
CA THR A 79 -3.81 10.46 0.32
C THR A 79 -3.16 10.20 1.68
N VAL A 80 -2.54 11.22 2.30
CA VAL A 80 -1.91 11.08 3.61
C VAL A 80 -2.94 10.69 4.68
N VAL A 81 -4.10 11.32 4.67
CA VAL A 81 -5.19 11.00 5.61
C VAL A 81 -5.69 9.57 5.39
N LEU A 82 -5.93 9.16 4.14
CA LEU A 82 -6.36 7.80 3.83
C LEU A 82 -5.28 6.77 4.19
N ALA A 83 -4.02 7.06 3.90
CA ALA A 83 -2.91 6.17 4.25
C ALA A 83 -2.79 5.99 5.76
N ALA A 84 -2.93 7.05 6.54
CA ALA A 84 -2.92 6.98 8.00
C ALA A 84 -4.08 6.12 8.52
N PHE A 85 -5.29 6.31 7.98
CA PHE A 85 -6.47 5.53 8.36
C PHE A 85 -6.31 4.04 8.01
N GLN A 86 -5.84 3.73 6.80
CA GLN A 86 -5.60 2.35 6.37
C GLN A 86 -4.46 1.70 7.16
N SER A 87 -3.38 2.43 7.44
CA SER A 87 -2.28 1.97 8.26
C SER A 87 -2.72 1.62 9.68
N TRP A 88 -3.59 2.44 10.25
CA TRP A 88 -4.18 2.18 11.56
C TRP A 88 -5.02 0.90 11.55
N ALA A 89 -5.87 0.71 10.54
CA ALA A 89 -6.67 -0.48 10.39
C ALA A 89 -5.80 -1.76 10.27
N ILE A 90 -4.73 -1.70 9.47
CA ILE A 90 -3.77 -2.80 9.33
C ILE A 90 -3.03 -3.06 10.64
N ALA A 91 -2.61 -2.03 11.37
CA ALA A 91 -1.92 -2.19 12.64
C ALA A 91 -2.79 -2.87 13.70
N VAL A 92 -4.10 -2.53 13.76
CA VAL A 92 -5.07 -3.18 14.63
C VAL A 92 -5.29 -4.64 14.21
N TRP A 93 -5.43 -4.88 12.92
CA TRP A 93 -5.64 -6.22 12.37
C TRP A 93 -4.42 -7.13 12.62
N LEU A 94 -3.19 -6.64 12.39
CA LEU A 94 -1.95 -7.37 12.70
C LEU A 94 -1.82 -7.69 14.20
N GLY A 95 -2.22 -6.77 15.07
CA GLY A 95 -2.21 -6.99 16.51
C GLY A 95 -3.21 -8.03 16.99
N SER A 96 -4.28 -8.28 16.21
CA SER A 96 -5.30 -9.30 16.52
C SER A 96 -5.01 -10.67 15.90
N MET A 97 -4.03 -10.75 14.98
CA MET A 97 -3.70 -11.99 14.30
C MET A 97 -2.91 -12.94 15.17
N THR A 98 -3.39 -14.18 15.22
CA THR A 98 -2.66 -15.32 15.76
C THR A 98 -2.40 -16.32 14.64
N VAL A 99 -1.18 -16.82 14.54
CA VAL A 99 -0.80 -17.85 13.57
C VAL A 99 -0.66 -19.18 14.27
N ASN A 100 -1.32 -20.21 13.75
CA ASN A 100 -1.14 -21.57 14.22
C ASN A 100 0.21 -22.10 13.69
N ALA A 101 1.23 -22.08 14.52
CA ALA A 101 2.52 -22.69 14.21
C ALA A 101 2.82 -23.78 15.25
N PHE A 102 3.16 -24.96 14.77
CA PHE A 102 3.47 -26.13 15.63
C PHE A 102 2.39 -26.51 16.64
N GLY A 103 1.09 -26.31 16.31
CA GLY A 103 -0.02 -26.61 17.18
C GLY A 103 -0.28 -25.61 18.31
N GLN A 104 0.46 -24.51 18.35
CA GLN A 104 0.25 -23.39 19.28
C GLN A 104 -0.20 -22.14 18.53
N LYS A 105 -1.12 -21.39 19.15
CA LYS A 105 -1.51 -20.05 18.68
C LYS A 105 -0.45 -19.05 19.12
N LEU A 106 0.42 -18.66 18.18
CA LEU A 106 1.45 -17.66 18.43
C LEU A 106 0.99 -16.30 17.88
N PRO A 107 1.10 -15.19 18.65
CA PRO A 107 0.83 -13.87 18.14
C PRO A 107 1.84 -13.51 17.03
N VAL A 108 1.38 -12.77 16.02
CA VAL A 108 2.24 -12.29 14.92
C VAL A 108 3.20 -11.21 15.43
N VAL A 109 2.77 -10.46 16.44
CA VAL A 109 3.54 -9.42 17.11
C VAL A 109 4.39 -10.06 18.22
N ILE A 110 5.62 -9.59 18.38
CA ILE A 110 6.58 -10.10 19.38
C ILE A 110 6.01 -9.87 20.79
N ASP A 111 6.21 -10.84 21.70
CA ASP A 111 5.65 -10.83 23.07
C ASP A 111 6.06 -9.61 23.91
N ASP A 112 7.20 -8.99 23.64
CA ASP A 112 7.66 -7.75 24.30
C ASP A 112 6.69 -6.57 24.11
N PHE A 113 5.86 -6.58 23.06
CA PHE A 113 4.82 -5.59 22.79
C PHE A 113 3.43 -5.97 23.33
N ASN A 114 3.31 -7.04 24.10
CA ASN A 114 2.03 -7.54 24.60
C ASN A 114 1.55 -6.78 25.89
N THR A 115 2.28 -5.78 26.33
CA THR A 115 1.84 -4.84 27.37
C THR A 115 0.95 -3.76 26.73
N ASP A 116 -0.07 -3.25 27.44
CA ASP A 116 -0.98 -2.24 26.90
C ASP A 116 -0.26 -1.03 26.29
N ALA A 117 0.80 -0.55 26.93
CA ALA A 117 1.66 0.50 26.39
C ALA A 117 2.44 0.05 25.14
N GLY A 118 2.88 -1.22 25.08
CA GLY A 118 3.59 -1.78 23.93
C GLY A 118 2.70 -1.93 22.70
N ILE A 119 1.45 -2.34 22.86
CA ILE A 119 0.47 -2.47 21.78
C ILE A 119 0.18 -1.10 21.14
N TRP A 120 0.02 -0.05 21.94
CA TRP A 120 -0.14 1.30 21.44
C TRP A 120 1.10 1.81 20.70
N GLY A 121 2.30 1.56 21.27
CA GLY A 121 3.57 1.88 20.64
C GLY A 121 3.74 1.19 19.28
N PHE A 122 3.43 -0.10 19.20
CA PHE A 122 3.43 -0.87 17.97
C PHE A 122 2.48 -0.29 16.92
N ARG A 123 1.23 0.03 17.30
CA ARG A 123 0.23 0.61 16.39
C ARG A 123 0.68 1.97 15.83
N LEU A 124 1.20 2.83 16.69
CA LEU A 124 1.71 4.16 16.28
C LEU A 124 2.94 4.02 15.36
N LEU A 125 3.89 3.14 15.72
CA LEU A 125 5.08 2.91 14.90
C LEU A 125 4.70 2.36 13.52
N THR A 126 3.81 1.36 13.47
CA THR A 126 3.33 0.77 12.22
C THR A 126 2.59 1.80 11.38
N CYS A 127 1.74 2.61 11.99
CA CYS A 127 1.02 3.67 11.29
C CYS A 127 1.99 4.70 10.68
N LEU A 128 2.98 5.15 11.44
CA LEU A 128 3.99 6.09 10.97
C LEU A 128 4.83 5.51 9.82
N THR A 129 5.33 4.30 9.98
CA THR A 129 6.20 3.67 8.96
C THR A 129 5.47 3.41 7.66
N LEU A 130 4.26 2.88 7.70
CA LEU A 130 3.46 2.60 6.51
C LEU A 130 3.02 3.89 5.80
N THR A 131 2.60 4.90 6.57
CA THR A 131 2.23 6.21 6.00
C THR A 131 3.43 6.88 5.34
N THR A 132 4.61 6.85 5.99
CA THR A 132 5.84 7.41 5.43
C THR A 132 6.23 6.69 4.13
N GLY A 133 6.12 5.37 4.08
CA GLY A 133 6.37 4.59 2.86
C GLY A 133 5.44 4.99 1.70
N THR A 134 4.16 5.17 1.99
CA THR A 134 3.18 5.62 0.97
C THR A 134 3.49 7.04 0.47
N VAL A 135 3.82 7.96 1.37
CA VAL A 135 4.20 9.34 1.01
C VAL A 135 5.47 9.34 0.14
N PHE A 136 6.43 8.49 0.47
CA PHE A 136 7.66 8.36 -0.33
C PHE A 136 7.37 7.86 -1.76
N ILE A 137 6.55 6.81 -1.90
CA ILE A 137 6.16 6.29 -3.22
C ILE A 137 5.38 7.35 -4.03
N MET A 138 4.48 8.08 -3.37
CA MET A 138 3.73 9.17 -3.99
C MET A 138 4.68 10.27 -4.51
N TRP A 139 5.64 10.68 -3.68
CA TRP A 139 6.65 11.67 -4.08
C TRP A 139 7.48 11.18 -5.27
N LEU A 140 7.89 9.89 -5.25
CA LEU A 140 8.63 9.29 -6.36
C LEU A 140 7.82 9.30 -7.66
N GLY A 141 6.54 8.93 -7.60
CA GLY A 141 5.62 8.98 -8.75
C GLY A 141 5.49 10.39 -9.34
N GLU A 142 5.46 11.40 -8.47
CA GLU A 142 5.43 12.81 -8.92
C GLU A 142 6.73 13.27 -9.55
N GLN A 143 7.88 12.84 -9.03
CA GLN A 143 9.17 13.13 -9.66
C GLN A 143 9.26 12.56 -11.08
N ILE A 144 8.72 11.37 -11.29
CA ILE A 144 8.65 10.75 -12.63
C ILE A 144 7.75 11.58 -13.55
N ASN A 145 6.58 12.02 -13.06
CA ASN A 145 5.68 12.90 -13.83
C ASN A 145 6.33 14.21 -14.23
N GLN A 146 7.05 14.85 -13.31
CA GLN A 146 7.72 16.13 -13.56
C GLN A 146 8.87 16.03 -14.58
N ARG A 147 9.52 14.86 -14.65
CA ARG A 147 10.63 14.61 -15.60
C ARG A 147 10.15 14.13 -16.98
N GLY A 148 8.85 14.07 -17.21
CA GLY A 148 8.28 13.84 -18.54
C GLY A 148 8.34 12.41 -19.06
N ILE A 149 8.55 11.40 -18.19
CA ILE A 149 8.60 9.98 -18.56
C ILE A 149 7.17 9.37 -18.68
N GLY A 150 6.13 10.18 -18.62
CA GLY A 150 4.74 9.76 -18.67
C GLY A 150 4.07 9.77 -17.30
N ASN A 151 3.04 8.93 -17.10
CA ASN A 151 2.35 8.84 -15.81
C ASN A 151 3.16 7.96 -14.84
N GLY A 152 3.88 8.60 -13.90
CA GLY A 152 4.77 7.93 -12.95
C GLY A 152 4.07 6.92 -12.06
N ILE A 153 2.80 7.15 -11.74
CA ILE A 153 2.00 6.25 -10.92
C ILE A 153 1.69 4.96 -11.67
N SER A 154 1.26 5.08 -12.93
CA SER A 154 1.03 3.93 -13.80
C SER A 154 2.31 3.12 -14.02
N LEU A 155 3.46 3.79 -14.10
CA LEU A 155 4.75 3.15 -14.24
C LEU A 155 5.13 2.36 -12.97
N ILE A 156 4.88 2.90 -11.79
CA ILE A 156 5.14 2.21 -10.52
C ILE A 156 4.26 0.96 -10.39
N ILE A 157 2.97 1.06 -10.73
CA ILE A 157 2.05 -0.08 -10.73
C ILE A 157 2.52 -1.15 -11.72
N PHE A 158 2.89 -0.74 -12.93
CA PHE A 158 3.39 -1.63 -13.97
C PHE A 158 4.63 -2.39 -13.53
N ILE A 159 5.61 -1.72 -12.92
CA ILE A 159 6.81 -2.36 -12.38
C ILE A 159 6.46 -3.34 -11.25
N GLY A 160 5.53 -2.99 -10.36
CA GLY A 160 5.04 -3.88 -9.31
C GLY A 160 4.46 -5.19 -9.86
N ILE A 161 3.58 -5.09 -10.86
CA ILE A 161 2.95 -6.25 -11.49
C ILE A 161 3.99 -7.11 -12.24
N ILE A 162 4.89 -6.49 -13.01
CA ILE A 162 5.94 -7.22 -13.73
C ILE A 162 6.90 -7.92 -12.77
N SER A 163 7.28 -7.27 -11.67
CA SER A 163 8.15 -7.88 -10.67
C SER A 163 7.55 -9.17 -10.11
N THR A 164 6.25 -9.17 -9.81
CA THR A 164 5.54 -10.37 -9.34
C THR A 164 5.47 -11.45 -10.43
N CYS A 165 5.20 -11.06 -11.68
CA CYS A 165 5.13 -11.98 -12.80
C CYS A 165 6.49 -12.63 -13.09
N LEU A 166 7.59 -11.86 -13.04
CA LEU A 166 8.96 -12.37 -13.26
C LEU A 166 9.39 -13.35 -12.15
N LEU A 167 9.04 -13.08 -10.89
CA LEU A 167 9.31 -14.01 -9.79
C LEU A 167 8.58 -15.33 -10.01
N TYR A 168 7.30 -15.28 -10.40
CA TYR A 168 6.52 -16.49 -10.67
C TYR A 168 7.10 -17.33 -11.82
N THR A 169 7.56 -16.68 -12.90
CA THR A 169 8.19 -17.37 -14.03
C THR A 169 9.56 -17.94 -13.68
N SER A 170 10.33 -17.28 -12.81
CA SER A 170 11.61 -17.77 -12.33
C SER A 170 11.44 -19.02 -11.45
N ASP A 171 10.49 -19.00 -10.51
CA ASP A 171 10.18 -20.16 -9.67
C ASP A 171 9.69 -21.35 -10.49
N ALA A 172 8.84 -21.12 -11.49
CA ALA A 172 8.37 -22.17 -12.42
C ALA A 172 9.51 -22.76 -13.29
N ALA A 173 10.51 -21.96 -13.62
CA ALA A 173 11.67 -22.43 -14.37
C ALA A 173 12.62 -23.28 -13.50
N ASP A 174 12.79 -22.94 -12.23
CA ASP A 174 13.59 -23.72 -11.26
C ASP A 174 12.92 -25.07 -10.93
N ASP A 175 11.60 -25.11 -10.77
CA ASP A 175 10.84 -26.36 -10.56
C ASP A 175 10.84 -27.28 -11.79
N GLY A 176 11.00 -26.74 -12.99
CA GLY A 176 11.10 -27.49 -14.24
C GLY A 176 12.47 -28.12 -14.51
N LEU A 177 13.51 -27.73 -13.77
CA LEU A 177 14.88 -28.23 -13.87
C LEU A 177 15.25 -29.28 -12.81
N SER A 178 14.36 -29.59 -11.88
CA SER A 178 14.49 -30.62 -10.83
C SER A 178 13.73 -31.88 -11.20
#